data_e6fd96c90f555e97cfb4d58d078bf118
#
_entry.id   e6fd96c90f555e97cfb4d58d078bf118
#
_cell.length_a   1.000
_cell.length_b   1.000
_cell.length_c   1.000
_cell.angle_alpha   90.00
_cell.angle_beta   90.00
_cell.angle_gamma   90.00
#
_symmetry.space_group_name_H-M   'P 1'
#
loop_
_entity.id
_entity.type
_entity.pdbx_description
1 polymer ?
#
loop_
_entity_poly.entity_id
_entity_poly.type
_entity_poly.pdbx_seq_one_letter_code
_entity_poly.pdbx_strand_id
1 'polypeptide(L)'
;MTTTRHSRLIILGSGPAGYSAAVYAARANRAPLLITGVEQGGQLMTTTDVDNWPGDVEGLQGPALMERMRRHAERFATEIVNDHVQAVDLGVRPFRLRGDAGSYSCDALIIATGATARYLGLPSEERFRGRGVSACATCDGFFFRNQRVAVVGGGNTAVEEALYLSHIAQHVTLVHRRDKLRAEKILQDRLFREAAAGKISVIWNHTVEEVLGSEHGVNGVRLRSLTGAAHQSLAVSGLFVAIGHTPNTSLFEGQLAMRGGYLTVRSGLDGEATATSVPGVFAAGDVADHVYRQAITSAGAGCMAALDADRYLETLDTPGHG
;
A
#
# COMPACT_ATOMS: atom_id res chain seq x y z
N MET A 1 -17.82 32.79 -1.11
CA MET A 1 -17.99 31.62 -1.98
C MET A 1 -16.60 31.15 -2.34
N THR A 2 -16.19 29.97 -1.91
CA THR A 2 -14.89 29.37 -2.30
C THR A 2 -14.98 29.05 -3.78
N THR A 3 -14.10 29.65 -4.59
CA THR A 3 -14.02 29.38 -6.03
C THR A 3 -13.60 27.92 -6.23
N THR A 4 -14.39 27.14 -6.96
CA THR A 4 -14.03 25.77 -7.33
C THR A 4 -12.92 25.83 -8.38
N ARG A 5 -11.80 25.18 -8.10
CA ARG A 5 -10.68 25.07 -9.01
C ARG A 5 -10.91 23.89 -9.96
N HIS A 6 -10.97 24.16 -11.25
CA HIS A 6 -11.08 23.11 -12.28
C HIS A 6 -9.73 22.69 -12.83
N SER A 7 -9.52 21.40 -13.01
CA SER A 7 -8.44 20.81 -13.78
C SER A 7 -8.99 19.64 -14.60
N ARG A 8 -8.63 19.53 -15.88
CA ARG A 8 -9.14 18.43 -16.72
C ARG A 8 -8.82 17.06 -16.17
N LEU A 9 -7.66 16.90 -15.51
CA LEU A 9 -7.23 15.68 -14.86
C LEU A 9 -6.78 15.95 -13.43
N ILE A 10 -7.42 15.29 -12.48
CA ILE A 10 -6.96 15.27 -11.09
C ILE A 10 -6.39 13.89 -10.76
N ILE A 11 -5.26 13.88 -10.05
CA ILE A 11 -4.64 12.70 -9.47
C ILE A 11 -4.75 12.83 -7.96
N LEU A 12 -5.41 11.89 -7.30
CA LEU A 12 -5.63 11.88 -5.86
C LEU A 12 -4.69 10.88 -5.19
N GLY A 13 -3.69 11.40 -4.49
CA GLY A 13 -2.64 10.64 -3.81
C GLY A 13 -1.25 10.85 -4.41
N SER A 14 -0.24 10.87 -3.55
CA SER A 14 1.16 11.23 -3.88
C SER A 14 2.17 10.10 -3.65
N GLY A 15 1.72 8.85 -3.56
CA GLY A 15 2.58 7.69 -3.56
C GLY A 15 3.19 7.40 -4.94
N PRO A 16 3.91 6.26 -5.09
CA PRO A 16 4.53 5.89 -6.37
C PRO A 16 3.55 5.87 -7.55
N ALA A 17 2.31 5.42 -7.34
CA ALA A 17 1.27 5.43 -8.37
C ALA A 17 0.90 6.86 -8.79
N GLY A 18 0.68 7.76 -7.81
CA GLY A 18 0.29 9.14 -8.09
C GLY A 18 1.37 9.93 -8.81
N TYR A 19 2.62 9.90 -8.33
CA TYR A 19 3.72 10.59 -8.99
C TYR A 19 4.03 10.00 -10.38
N SER A 20 3.95 8.69 -10.55
CA SER A 20 4.12 8.07 -11.87
C SER A 20 3.02 8.52 -12.83
N ALA A 21 1.76 8.51 -12.39
CA ALA A 21 0.64 9.01 -13.20
C ALA A 21 0.86 10.49 -13.58
N ALA A 22 1.32 11.32 -12.63
CA ALA A 22 1.58 12.73 -12.88
C ALA A 22 2.63 12.96 -13.97
N VAL A 23 3.75 12.22 -13.92
CA VAL A 23 4.81 12.30 -14.95
C VAL A 23 4.26 11.96 -16.32
N TYR A 24 3.53 10.86 -16.45
CA TYR A 24 3.01 10.40 -17.76
C TYR A 24 1.93 11.33 -18.30
N ALA A 25 1.00 11.78 -17.45
CA ALA A 25 -0.06 12.72 -17.84
C ALA A 25 0.51 14.10 -18.26
N ALA A 26 1.48 14.62 -17.49
CA ALA A 26 2.13 15.90 -17.83
C ALA A 26 2.90 15.82 -19.16
N ARG A 27 3.58 14.71 -19.42
CA ARG A 27 4.27 14.48 -20.70
C ARG A 27 3.30 14.32 -21.87
N ALA A 28 2.06 13.89 -21.63
CA ALA A 28 0.98 13.90 -22.62
C ALA A 28 0.30 15.27 -22.75
N ASN A 29 0.87 16.32 -22.15
CA ASN A 29 0.34 17.68 -22.16
C ASN A 29 -1.06 17.86 -21.53
N ARG A 30 -1.38 17.02 -20.53
CA ARG A 30 -2.68 17.05 -19.83
C ARG A 30 -2.72 18.02 -18.64
N ALA A 31 -1.58 18.65 -18.27
CA ALA A 31 -1.44 19.56 -17.15
C ALA A 31 -2.17 19.07 -15.87
N PRO A 32 -1.81 17.90 -15.33
CA PRO A 32 -2.55 17.30 -14.21
C PRO A 32 -2.38 18.12 -12.93
N LEU A 33 -3.44 18.13 -12.11
CA LEU A 33 -3.40 18.58 -10.72
C LEU A 33 -3.27 17.34 -9.81
N LEU A 34 -2.18 17.27 -9.05
CA LEU A 34 -2.00 16.21 -8.06
C LEU A 34 -2.35 16.76 -6.66
N ILE A 35 -3.28 16.09 -5.96
CA ILE A 35 -3.65 16.37 -4.58
C ILE A 35 -3.02 15.32 -3.68
N THR A 36 -2.13 15.72 -2.74
CA THR A 36 -1.24 14.81 -2.03
C THR A 36 -1.94 13.92 -0.99
N GLY A 37 -2.96 14.42 -0.33
CA GLY A 37 -3.48 13.87 0.92
C GLY A 37 -2.72 14.40 2.15
N VAL A 38 -2.97 13.82 3.31
CA VAL A 38 -2.34 14.19 4.60
C VAL A 38 -0.85 13.86 4.60
N GLU A 39 -0.50 12.67 4.10
CA GLU A 39 0.87 12.16 4.07
C GLU A 39 1.44 12.25 2.64
N GLN A 40 2.14 13.34 2.36
CA GLN A 40 2.81 13.51 1.07
C GLN A 40 3.89 12.44 0.88
N GLY A 41 3.83 11.68 -0.23
CA GLY A 41 4.74 10.57 -0.53
C GLY A 41 4.21 9.21 -0.07
N GLY A 42 3.15 9.18 0.75
CA GLY A 42 2.48 7.95 1.19
C GLY A 42 3.37 7.06 2.06
N GLN A 43 3.11 5.77 2.07
CA GLN A 43 3.75 4.81 3.00
C GLN A 43 5.27 4.73 2.89
N LEU A 44 5.86 5.02 1.74
CA LEU A 44 7.33 5.01 1.59
C LEU A 44 8.03 6.10 2.41
N MET A 45 7.31 7.13 2.86
CA MET A 45 7.88 8.16 3.76
C MET A 45 8.28 7.60 5.14
N THR A 46 7.70 6.48 5.54
CA THR A 46 8.02 5.79 6.80
C THR A 46 8.86 4.53 6.60
N THR A 47 9.23 4.22 5.34
CA THR A 47 10.09 3.08 4.99
C THR A 47 11.54 3.54 4.96
N THR A 48 12.44 2.78 5.60
CA THR A 48 13.88 3.03 5.57
C THR A 48 14.45 2.61 4.21
N ASP A 49 15.01 1.42 4.10
CA ASP A 49 15.67 0.95 2.89
C ASP A 49 14.67 0.37 1.89
N VAL A 50 14.82 0.72 0.61
CA VAL A 50 13.99 0.24 -0.52
C VAL A 50 14.90 -0.45 -1.54
N ASP A 51 15.41 -1.62 -1.16
CA ASP A 51 16.39 -2.36 -1.97
C ASP A 51 15.76 -3.07 -3.18
N ASN A 52 14.44 -3.11 -3.24
CA ASN A 52 13.68 -3.75 -4.32
C ASN A 52 13.17 -2.76 -5.38
N TRP A 53 13.66 -1.51 -5.39
CA TRP A 53 13.40 -0.55 -6.45
C TRP A 53 14.43 -0.70 -7.57
N PRO A 54 14.06 -1.16 -8.78
CA PRO A 54 15.01 -1.35 -9.87
C PRO A 54 15.63 -0.04 -10.35
N GLY A 55 16.93 -0.04 -10.58
CA GLY A 55 17.68 1.11 -11.10
C GLY A 55 18.45 1.90 -10.03
N ASP A 56 18.26 1.58 -8.76
CA ASP A 56 19.11 2.08 -7.67
C ASP A 56 20.00 0.94 -7.14
N VAL A 57 21.30 1.18 -7.12
CA VAL A 57 22.32 0.17 -6.77
C VAL A 57 22.76 0.32 -5.32
N GLU A 58 22.67 1.53 -4.76
CA GLU A 58 23.14 1.89 -3.43
C GLU A 58 21.93 2.32 -2.57
N GLY A 59 21.68 1.58 -1.50
CA GLY A 59 20.82 1.87 -0.35
C GLY A 59 19.80 3.01 -0.47
N LEU A 60 18.82 2.86 -1.34
CA LEU A 60 17.78 3.88 -1.54
C LEU A 60 16.84 3.93 -0.35
N GLN A 61 16.68 5.11 0.26
CA GLN A 61 15.72 5.33 1.33
C GLN A 61 14.35 5.71 0.76
N GLY A 62 13.26 5.26 1.39
CA GLY A 62 11.90 5.54 0.95
C GLY A 62 11.60 7.04 0.76
N PRO A 63 11.91 7.92 1.73
CA PRO A 63 11.73 9.36 1.56
C PRO A 63 12.54 9.95 0.39
N ALA A 64 13.76 9.44 0.16
CA ALA A 64 14.60 9.89 -0.95
C ALA A 64 14.01 9.49 -2.31
N LEU A 65 13.43 8.28 -2.41
CA LEU A 65 12.71 7.85 -3.61
C LEU A 65 11.50 8.76 -3.87
N MET A 66 10.70 9.03 -2.85
CA MET A 66 9.51 9.88 -3.00
C MET A 66 9.85 11.32 -3.38
N GLU A 67 10.91 11.87 -2.82
CA GLU A 67 11.41 13.20 -3.19
C GLU A 67 11.88 13.24 -4.66
N ARG A 68 12.59 12.20 -5.13
CA ARG A 68 12.99 12.07 -6.54
C ARG A 68 11.79 11.99 -7.48
N MET A 69 10.75 11.21 -7.10
CA MET A 69 9.53 11.08 -7.89
C MET A 69 8.74 12.39 -7.90
N ARG A 70 8.64 13.09 -6.78
CA ARG A 70 8.03 14.42 -6.68
C ARG A 70 8.70 15.41 -7.63
N ARG A 71 10.03 15.56 -7.53
CA ARG A 71 10.81 16.46 -8.41
C ARG A 71 10.67 16.08 -9.88
N HIS A 72 10.53 14.80 -10.18
CA HIS A 72 10.32 14.36 -11.56
C HIS A 72 8.95 14.83 -12.09
N ALA A 73 7.89 14.75 -11.28
CA ALA A 73 6.58 15.27 -11.65
C ALA A 73 6.61 16.82 -11.82
N GLU A 74 7.24 17.53 -10.89
CA GLU A 74 7.40 19.00 -10.95
C GLU A 74 8.21 19.45 -12.18
N ARG A 75 9.21 18.68 -12.60
CA ARG A 75 10.00 18.97 -13.83
C ARG A 75 9.12 19.08 -15.06
N PHE A 76 8.01 18.34 -15.12
CA PHE A 76 7.03 18.41 -16.21
C PHE A 76 5.84 19.34 -15.89
N ALA A 77 6.05 20.28 -14.96
CA ALA A 77 5.05 21.27 -14.56
C ALA A 77 3.73 20.68 -14.02
N THR A 78 3.79 19.47 -13.41
CA THR A 78 2.66 18.98 -12.61
C THR A 78 2.44 19.93 -11.45
N GLU A 79 1.23 20.42 -11.32
CA GLU A 79 0.86 21.20 -10.14
C GLU A 79 0.54 20.28 -8.98
N ILE A 80 1.22 20.45 -7.83
CA ILE A 80 1.06 19.66 -6.62
C ILE A 80 0.44 20.52 -5.53
N VAL A 81 -0.69 20.08 -5.00
CA VAL A 81 -1.42 20.76 -3.93
C VAL A 81 -1.46 19.87 -2.70
N ASN A 82 -1.02 20.45 -1.58
CA ASN A 82 -1.15 19.82 -0.27
C ASN A 82 -2.54 20.09 0.28
N ASP A 83 -3.44 19.13 0.08
CA ASP A 83 -4.80 19.18 0.59
C ASP A 83 -5.30 17.77 0.88
N HIS A 84 -6.23 17.66 1.83
CA HIS A 84 -6.87 16.39 2.15
C HIS A 84 -8.33 16.42 1.69
N VAL A 85 -8.65 15.60 0.69
CA VAL A 85 -10.00 15.48 0.16
C VAL A 85 -10.90 14.74 1.14
N GLN A 86 -12.00 15.40 1.54
CA GLN A 86 -12.97 14.90 2.51
C GLN A 86 -14.23 14.32 1.86
N ALA A 87 -14.50 14.72 0.62
CA ALA A 87 -15.68 14.23 -0.11
C ALA A 87 -15.43 14.27 -1.62
N VAL A 88 -16.01 13.29 -2.31
CA VAL A 88 -16.00 13.17 -3.76
C VAL A 88 -17.42 12.93 -4.24
N ASP A 89 -17.82 13.56 -5.34
CA ASP A 89 -19.09 13.32 -6.03
C ASP A 89 -18.79 12.90 -7.48
N LEU A 90 -18.96 11.63 -7.76
CA LEU A 90 -18.75 11.00 -9.08
C LEU A 90 -20.06 10.88 -9.89
N GLY A 91 -21.18 11.26 -9.30
CA GLY A 91 -22.50 11.25 -9.96
C GLY A 91 -22.73 12.45 -10.87
N VAL A 92 -21.88 13.46 -10.84
CA VAL A 92 -22.01 14.70 -11.65
C VAL A 92 -20.83 14.87 -12.60
N ARG A 93 -21.02 15.68 -13.63
CA ARG A 93 -19.99 16.08 -14.59
C ARG A 93 -19.87 17.62 -14.65
N PRO A 94 -18.64 18.18 -14.56
CA PRO A 94 -17.38 17.56 -14.16
C PRO A 94 -17.47 16.97 -12.76
N PHE A 95 -16.64 15.96 -12.44
CA PHE A 95 -16.53 15.39 -11.08
C PHE A 95 -16.18 16.45 -10.08
N ARG A 96 -16.65 16.32 -8.84
CA ARG A 96 -16.41 17.29 -7.78
C ARG A 96 -15.68 16.68 -6.60
N LEU A 97 -14.69 17.39 -6.08
CA LEU A 97 -13.94 17.01 -4.88
C LEU A 97 -13.95 18.19 -3.92
N ARG A 98 -14.08 17.92 -2.64
CA ARG A 98 -13.99 18.92 -1.58
C ARG A 98 -12.88 18.51 -0.61
N GLY A 99 -11.85 19.35 -0.52
CA GLY A 99 -10.75 19.23 0.45
C GLY A 99 -10.94 20.14 1.66
N ASP A 100 -9.95 20.12 2.55
CA ASP A 100 -9.88 21.01 3.71
C ASP A 100 -9.59 22.46 3.30
N ALA A 101 -8.71 22.62 2.30
CA ALA A 101 -8.28 23.93 1.82
C ALA A 101 -9.11 24.45 0.64
N GLY A 102 -9.78 23.59 -0.14
CA GLY A 102 -10.48 24.02 -1.33
C GLY A 102 -11.50 23.05 -1.91
N SER A 103 -12.16 23.52 -2.96
CA SER A 103 -13.05 22.70 -3.80
C SER A 103 -12.45 22.55 -5.19
N TYR A 104 -12.56 21.36 -5.77
CA TYR A 104 -11.97 21.03 -7.06
C TYR A 104 -13.01 20.38 -7.97
N SER A 105 -12.76 20.46 -9.28
CA SER A 105 -13.55 19.69 -10.26
C SER A 105 -12.65 19.18 -11.37
N CYS A 106 -13.03 18.04 -12.00
CA CYS A 106 -12.27 17.47 -13.09
C CYS A 106 -13.15 16.69 -14.08
N ASP A 107 -12.63 16.52 -15.30
CA ASP A 107 -13.25 15.70 -16.33
C ASP A 107 -12.84 14.23 -16.18
N ALA A 108 -11.59 13.98 -15.72
CA ALA A 108 -11.09 12.65 -15.38
C ALA A 108 -10.40 12.66 -14.00
N LEU A 109 -10.49 11.52 -13.29
CA LEU A 109 -9.91 11.33 -11.97
C LEU A 109 -9.08 10.04 -11.91
N ILE A 110 -7.82 10.14 -11.47
CA ILE A 110 -6.98 8.99 -11.11
C ILE A 110 -6.93 8.88 -9.59
N ILE A 111 -7.38 7.75 -9.07
CA ILE A 111 -7.37 7.43 -7.64
C ILE A 111 -6.11 6.62 -7.33
N ALA A 112 -5.19 7.22 -6.57
CA ALA A 112 -3.91 6.66 -6.16
C ALA A 112 -3.71 6.75 -4.64
N THR A 113 -4.81 6.61 -3.89
CA THR A 113 -4.85 6.82 -2.43
C THR A 113 -4.20 5.69 -1.62
N GLY A 114 -3.82 4.58 -2.27
CA GLY A 114 -3.10 3.48 -1.65
C GLY A 114 -3.92 2.68 -0.64
N ALA A 115 -3.20 1.96 0.22
CA ALA A 115 -3.76 1.18 1.32
C ALA A 115 -2.86 1.32 2.56
N THR A 116 -3.44 1.25 3.73
CA THR A 116 -2.73 1.38 5.01
C THR A 116 -2.57 0.01 5.66
N ALA A 117 -1.34 -0.35 6.02
CA ALA A 117 -1.07 -1.57 6.77
C ALA A 117 -1.73 -1.51 8.15
N ARG A 118 -2.31 -2.63 8.57
CA ARG A 118 -2.87 -2.76 9.91
C ARG A 118 -1.76 -3.17 10.87
N TYR A 119 -1.69 -2.46 11.96
CA TYR A 119 -0.79 -2.76 13.08
C TYR A 119 -1.57 -3.23 14.31
N LEU A 120 -0.86 -3.70 15.33
CA LEU A 120 -1.48 -4.21 16.57
C LEU A 120 -1.99 -3.07 17.46
N GLY A 121 -1.49 -1.84 17.24
CA GLY A 121 -1.85 -0.66 18.02
C GLY A 121 -1.13 -0.59 19.37
N LEU A 122 0.04 -1.22 19.48
CA LEU A 122 0.84 -1.20 20.71
C LEU A 122 1.84 -0.02 20.67
N PRO A 123 1.96 0.76 21.75
CA PRO A 123 2.98 1.83 21.82
C PRO A 123 4.40 1.33 21.59
N SER A 124 4.71 0.10 22.04
CA SER A 124 6.00 -0.53 21.80
C SER A 124 6.21 -0.91 20.32
N GLU A 125 5.15 -1.32 19.61
CA GLU A 125 5.17 -1.58 18.17
C GLU A 125 5.53 -0.31 17.39
N GLU A 126 4.84 0.80 17.69
CA GLU A 126 5.07 2.10 17.04
C GLU A 126 6.52 2.58 17.22
N ARG A 127 7.08 2.42 18.43
CA ARG A 127 8.48 2.78 18.72
C ARG A 127 9.51 2.08 17.83
N PHE A 128 9.20 0.86 17.38
CA PHE A 128 10.14 0.04 16.60
C PHE A 128 9.76 -0.12 15.13
N ARG A 129 8.76 0.61 14.62
CA ARG A 129 8.45 0.65 13.19
C ARG A 129 9.66 1.13 12.39
N GLY A 130 10.03 0.38 11.33
CA GLY A 130 11.25 0.61 10.55
C GLY A 130 12.56 0.28 11.28
N ARG A 131 12.50 -0.20 12.54
CA ARG A 131 13.65 -0.63 13.32
C ARG A 131 13.46 -2.02 13.93
N GLY A 132 12.92 -2.95 13.12
CA GLY A 132 12.64 -4.32 13.50
C GLY A 132 11.16 -4.68 13.52
N VAL A 133 10.24 -3.71 13.44
CA VAL A 133 8.81 -3.96 13.17
C VAL A 133 8.49 -3.56 11.75
N SER A 134 7.93 -4.51 10.98
CA SER A 134 7.54 -4.35 9.58
C SER A 134 6.14 -4.92 9.33
N ALA A 135 5.49 -4.51 8.25
CA ALA A 135 4.24 -5.08 7.73
C ALA A 135 4.40 -5.64 6.30
N CYS A 136 5.65 -5.85 5.85
CA CYS A 136 5.94 -6.33 4.50
C CYS A 136 7.20 -7.22 4.49
N ALA A 137 7.02 -8.52 4.45
CA ALA A 137 8.15 -9.46 4.42
C ALA A 137 8.98 -9.38 3.14
N THR A 138 8.35 -9.09 2.00
CA THR A 138 9.05 -8.92 0.71
C THR A 138 9.86 -7.63 0.63
N CYS A 139 9.50 -6.63 1.45
CA CYS A 139 10.23 -5.38 1.53
C CYS A 139 11.46 -5.52 2.44
N ASP A 140 11.26 -6.02 3.66
CA ASP A 140 12.23 -5.90 4.75
C ASP A 140 12.87 -7.26 5.13
N GLY A 141 12.38 -8.37 4.60
CA GLY A 141 12.83 -9.71 5.00
C GLY A 141 14.33 -9.94 4.80
N PHE A 142 14.94 -9.31 3.80
CA PHE A 142 16.36 -9.44 3.51
C PHE A 142 17.24 -8.97 4.67
N PHE A 143 16.85 -7.91 5.41
CA PHE A 143 17.61 -7.38 6.56
C PHE A 143 17.68 -8.35 7.73
N PHE A 144 16.82 -9.37 7.76
CA PHE A 144 16.76 -10.41 8.80
C PHE A 144 17.38 -11.75 8.37
N ARG A 145 18.25 -11.72 7.36
CA ARG A 145 18.93 -12.91 6.88
C ARG A 145 19.70 -13.60 8.01
N ASN A 146 19.47 -14.91 8.16
CA ASN A 146 20.07 -15.76 9.22
C ASN A 146 19.72 -15.31 10.65
N GLN A 147 18.66 -14.53 10.85
CA GLN A 147 18.17 -14.12 12.15
C GLN A 147 16.82 -14.79 12.47
N ARG A 148 16.44 -14.77 13.74
CA ARG A 148 15.12 -15.25 14.17
C ARG A 148 14.11 -14.13 14.04
N VAL A 149 12.94 -14.42 13.45
CA VAL A 149 11.86 -13.45 13.28
C VAL A 149 10.52 -14.01 13.73
N ALA A 150 9.62 -13.13 14.09
CA ALA A 150 8.22 -13.48 14.34
C ALA A 150 7.31 -12.89 13.25
N VAL A 151 6.26 -13.63 12.88
CA VAL A 151 5.16 -13.16 12.04
C VAL A 151 3.88 -13.23 12.86
N VAL A 152 3.08 -12.17 12.86
CA VAL A 152 1.79 -12.15 13.55
C VAL A 152 0.66 -12.15 12.55
N GLY A 153 -0.22 -13.13 12.64
CA GLY A 153 -1.37 -13.23 11.76
C GLY A 153 -1.92 -14.64 11.66
N GLY A 154 -2.76 -14.90 10.67
CA GLY A 154 -3.36 -16.25 10.47
C GLY A 154 -4.23 -16.36 9.23
N GLY A 155 -4.20 -15.36 8.35
CA GLY A 155 -4.75 -15.39 6.99
C GLY A 155 -3.69 -15.75 5.96
N ASN A 156 -4.05 -15.71 4.67
CA ASN A 156 -3.14 -16.00 3.56
C ASN A 156 -1.85 -15.21 3.66
N THR A 157 -1.94 -13.89 3.79
CA THR A 157 -0.77 -13.00 3.90
C THR A 157 0.21 -13.43 4.99
N ALA A 158 -0.26 -13.77 6.19
CA ALA A 158 0.61 -14.18 7.28
C ALA A 158 1.34 -15.49 6.99
N VAL A 159 0.66 -16.44 6.34
CA VAL A 159 1.27 -17.71 5.96
C VAL A 159 2.25 -17.55 4.81
N GLU A 160 1.90 -16.74 3.80
CA GLU A 160 2.78 -16.41 2.68
C GLU A 160 4.05 -15.68 3.15
N GLU A 161 3.92 -14.70 4.04
CA GLU A 161 5.07 -14.00 4.62
C GLU A 161 5.95 -14.93 5.47
N ALA A 162 5.35 -15.81 6.27
CA ALA A 162 6.10 -16.80 7.05
C ALA A 162 6.86 -17.78 6.14
N LEU A 163 6.24 -18.23 5.05
CA LEU A 163 6.88 -19.08 4.05
C LEU A 163 8.01 -18.35 3.33
N TYR A 164 7.78 -17.09 2.92
CA TYR A 164 8.82 -16.29 2.28
C TYR A 164 10.02 -16.10 3.21
N LEU A 165 9.79 -15.69 4.46
CA LEU A 165 10.83 -15.48 5.45
C LEU A 165 11.57 -16.78 5.81
N SER A 166 10.94 -17.95 5.73
CA SER A 166 11.61 -19.22 6.03
C SER A 166 12.77 -19.58 5.10
N HIS A 167 12.81 -18.96 3.91
CA HIS A 167 13.93 -19.09 2.97
C HIS A 167 15.10 -18.12 3.26
N ILE A 168 14.88 -17.12 4.09
CA ILE A 168 15.84 -16.03 4.35
C ILE A 168 16.32 -16.06 5.79
N ALA A 169 15.39 -16.13 6.73
CA ALA A 169 15.65 -16.11 8.16
C ALA A 169 16.23 -17.44 8.67
N GLN A 170 16.88 -17.42 9.82
CA GLN A 170 17.31 -18.61 10.54
C GLN A 170 16.11 -19.46 10.98
N HIS A 171 15.09 -18.81 11.53
CA HIS A 171 13.86 -19.43 12.01
C HIS A 171 12.73 -18.42 12.04
N VAL A 172 11.52 -18.84 11.68
CA VAL A 172 10.30 -18.02 11.71
C VAL A 172 9.34 -18.55 12.75
N THR A 173 8.83 -17.71 13.63
CA THR A 173 7.77 -18.05 14.56
C THR A 173 6.47 -17.36 14.16
N LEU A 174 5.49 -18.11 13.67
CA LEU A 174 4.15 -17.60 13.40
C LEU A 174 3.33 -17.57 14.69
N VAL A 175 2.94 -16.38 15.13
CA VAL A 175 2.10 -16.15 16.32
C VAL A 175 0.66 -15.94 15.88
N HIS A 176 -0.25 -16.82 16.34
CA HIS A 176 -1.66 -16.73 16.00
C HIS A 176 -2.57 -16.74 17.23
N ARG A 177 -3.57 -15.84 17.22
CA ARG A 177 -4.50 -15.66 18.35
C ARG A 177 -5.56 -16.75 18.51
N ARG A 178 -5.66 -17.70 17.59
CA ARG A 178 -6.61 -18.81 17.58
C ARG A 178 -5.88 -20.13 17.50
N ASP A 179 -6.63 -21.22 17.58
CA ASP A 179 -6.15 -22.59 17.47
C ASP A 179 -6.08 -23.14 16.04
N LYS A 180 -6.52 -22.33 15.05
CA LYS A 180 -6.50 -22.67 13.61
C LYS A 180 -6.34 -21.47 12.72
N LEU A 181 -5.62 -21.65 11.61
CA LEU A 181 -5.46 -20.63 10.58
C LEU A 181 -6.73 -20.45 9.75
N ARG A 182 -6.86 -19.26 9.14
CA ARG A 182 -7.89 -18.94 8.15
C ARG A 182 -7.34 -18.93 6.72
N ALA A 183 -6.04 -19.18 6.57
CA ALA A 183 -5.39 -19.28 5.27
C ALA A 183 -5.95 -20.45 4.47
N GLU A 184 -5.79 -20.43 3.16
CA GLU A 184 -6.14 -21.53 2.25
C GLU A 184 -5.41 -22.82 2.62
N LYS A 185 -6.07 -23.96 2.39
CA LYS A 185 -5.55 -25.28 2.79
C LYS A 185 -4.17 -25.54 2.19
N ILE A 186 -3.96 -25.20 0.93
CA ILE A 186 -2.68 -25.40 0.24
C ILE A 186 -1.53 -24.63 0.92
N LEU A 187 -1.79 -23.42 1.40
CA LEU A 187 -0.82 -22.59 2.12
C LEU A 187 -0.53 -23.20 3.51
N GLN A 188 -1.57 -23.67 4.21
CA GLN A 188 -1.40 -24.35 5.48
C GLN A 188 -0.54 -25.61 5.34
N ASP A 189 -0.77 -26.44 4.30
CA ASP A 189 -0.02 -27.66 4.05
C ASP A 189 1.46 -27.36 3.75
N ARG A 190 1.75 -26.23 3.07
CA ARG A 190 3.12 -25.75 2.86
C ARG A 190 3.76 -25.30 4.18
N LEU A 191 3.05 -24.49 4.96
CA LEU A 191 3.52 -24.01 6.26
C LEU A 191 3.88 -25.18 7.19
N PHE A 192 3.02 -26.18 7.31
CA PHE A 192 3.26 -27.34 8.18
C PHE A 192 4.39 -28.25 7.69
N ARG A 193 4.68 -28.28 6.40
CA ARG A 193 5.89 -28.95 5.88
C ARG A 193 7.16 -28.23 6.33
N GLU A 194 7.20 -26.91 6.22
CA GLU A 194 8.33 -26.10 6.71
C GLU A 194 8.45 -26.16 8.24
N ALA A 195 7.33 -26.30 8.96
CA ALA A 195 7.34 -26.52 10.39
C ALA A 195 7.93 -27.89 10.76
N ALA A 196 7.58 -28.96 10.03
CA ALA A 196 8.16 -30.30 10.21
C ALA A 196 9.67 -30.31 9.87
N ALA A 197 10.11 -29.47 8.95
CA ALA A 197 11.52 -29.27 8.61
C ALA A 197 12.29 -28.38 9.63
N GLY A 198 11.62 -27.89 10.66
CA GLY A 198 12.22 -27.06 11.71
C GLY A 198 12.49 -25.59 11.32
N LYS A 199 12.04 -25.14 10.15
CA LYS A 199 12.21 -23.78 9.67
C LYS A 199 11.19 -22.80 10.25
N ILE A 200 9.98 -23.29 10.53
CA ILE A 200 8.87 -22.52 11.07
C ILE A 200 8.37 -23.17 12.36
N SER A 201 7.97 -22.38 13.32
CA SER A 201 7.15 -22.82 14.46
C SER A 201 5.86 -22.02 14.53
N VAL A 202 4.79 -22.61 15.08
CA VAL A 202 3.51 -21.94 15.24
C VAL A 202 3.17 -21.89 16.72
N ILE A 203 2.92 -20.68 17.24
CA ILE A 203 2.44 -20.43 18.58
C ILE A 203 0.96 -20.07 18.49
N TRP A 204 0.13 -20.97 18.94
CA TRP A 204 -1.33 -20.85 18.94
C TRP A 204 -1.85 -20.14 20.20
N ASN A 205 -3.04 -19.52 20.07
CA ASN A 205 -3.75 -18.90 21.19
C ASN A 205 -2.93 -17.83 21.92
N HIS A 206 -2.06 -17.13 21.19
CA HIS A 206 -1.25 -16.04 21.75
C HIS A 206 -1.42 -14.76 20.93
N THR A 207 -1.25 -13.64 21.62
CA THR A 207 -1.13 -12.30 21.03
C THR A 207 0.18 -11.67 21.46
N VAL A 208 0.73 -10.79 20.64
CA VAL A 208 1.83 -9.92 21.07
C VAL A 208 1.26 -8.89 22.05
N GLU A 209 1.85 -8.78 23.22
CA GLU A 209 1.51 -7.82 24.26
C GLU A 209 2.47 -6.63 24.23
N GLU A 210 3.74 -6.89 23.95
CA GLU A 210 4.78 -5.88 23.90
C GLU A 210 5.90 -6.28 22.93
N VAL A 211 6.42 -5.29 22.21
CA VAL A 211 7.66 -5.42 21.44
C VAL A 211 8.82 -4.96 22.30
N LEU A 212 9.80 -5.83 22.47
CA LEU A 212 11.00 -5.59 23.28
C LEU A 212 12.16 -5.17 22.39
N GLY A 213 12.98 -4.25 22.87
CA GLY A 213 14.11 -3.78 22.10
C GLY A 213 14.93 -2.71 22.82
N SER A 214 15.98 -2.27 22.16
CA SER A 214 16.90 -1.23 22.61
C SER A 214 16.99 -0.10 21.57
N GLU A 215 17.97 0.77 21.70
CA GLU A 215 18.33 1.76 20.67
C GLU A 215 18.74 1.13 19.33
N HIS A 216 19.17 -0.12 19.34
CA HIS A 216 19.60 -0.88 18.16
C HIS A 216 18.42 -1.59 17.43
N GLY A 217 17.20 -1.51 17.95
CA GLY A 217 16.01 -2.12 17.36
C GLY A 217 15.40 -3.25 18.21
N VAL A 218 14.57 -4.08 17.57
CA VAL A 218 13.87 -5.20 18.21
C VAL A 218 14.85 -6.28 18.63
N ASN A 219 14.69 -6.81 19.85
CA ASN A 219 15.42 -7.97 20.37
C ASN A 219 14.49 -9.06 20.92
N GLY A 220 13.18 -8.85 20.91
CA GLY A 220 12.18 -9.82 21.34
C GLY A 220 10.77 -9.31 21.30
N VAL A 221 9.85 -10.21 21.59
CA VAL A 221 8.42 -9.90 21.81
C VAL A 221 7.93 -10.62 23.06
N ARG A 222 7.08 -9.95 23.82
CA ARG A 222 6.31 -10.58 24.91
C ARG A 222 4.97 -11.04 24.37
N LEU A 223 4.66 -12.31 24.58
CA LEU A 223 3.42 -12.94 24.17
C LEU A 223 2.52 -13.15 25.39
N ARG A 224 1.24 -12.83 25.20
CA ARG A 224 0.18 -13.12 26.17
C ARG A 224 -0.63 -14.31 25.68
N SER A 225 -0.75 -15.32 26.52
CA SER A 225 -1.66 -16.46 26.29
C SER A 225 -3.12 -16.02 26.42
N LEU A 226 -3.96 -16.54 25.53
CA LEU A 226 -5.42 -16.37 25.57
C LEU A 226 -6.14 -17.54 26.27
N THR A 227 -5.38 -18.55 26.71
CA THR A 227 -5.90 -19.74 27.43
C THR A 227 -5.47 -19.81 28.88
N GLY A 228 -4.91 -18.71 29.43
CA GLY A 228 -4.54 -18.61 30.84
C GLY A 228 -3.14 -19.13 31.20
N ALA A 229 -2.32 -19.53 30.22
CA ALA A 229 -0.92 -19.86 30.45
C ALA A 229 -0.08 -18.61 30.80
N ALA A 230 1.08 -18.81 31.38
CA ALA A 230 2.01 -17.72 31.70
C ALA A 230 2.45 -16.96 30.44
N HIS A 231 2.81 -15.68 30.62
CA HIS A 231 3.41 -14.87 29.56
C HIS A 231 4.71 -15.51 29.06
N GLN A 232 4.95 -15.45 27.78
CA GLN A 232 6.14 -16.00 27.13
C GLN A 232 6.91 -14.90 26.44
N SER A 233 8.24 -14.85 26.65
CA SER A 233 9.12 -13.98 25.87
C SER A 233 9.76 -14.79 24.74
N LEU A 234 9.74 -14.23 23.54
CA LEU A 234 10.34 -14.81 22.34
C LEU A 234 11.48 -13.89 21.89
N ALA A 235 12.72 -14.42 21.88
CA ALA A 235 13.88 -13.69 21.35
C ALA A 235 13.85 -13.70 19.83
N VAL A 236 13.63 -12.53 19.22
CA VAL A 236 13.59 -12.30 17.76
C VAL A 236 14.20 -10.93 17.44
N SER A 237 14.82 -10.83 16.29
CA SER A 237 15.36 -9.56 15.78
C SER A 237 14.36 -8.74 14.98
N GLY A 238 13.26 -9.38 14.53
CA GLY A 238 12.22 -8.74 13.74
C GLY A 238 10.83 -9.28 14.03
N LEU A 239 9.83 -8.39 13.93
CA LEU A 239 8.41 -8.68 14.04
C LEU A 239 7.70 -8.23 12.75
N PHE A 240 7.11 -9.16 12.03
CA PHE A 240 6.30 -8.90 10.84
C PHE A 240 4.82 -8.95 11.19
N VAL A 241 4.12 -7.83 11.03
CA VAL A 241 2.70 -7.71 11.41
C VAL A 241 1.84 -7.93 10.17
N ALA A 242 1.40 -9.17 9.97
CA ALA A 242 0.67 -9.64 8.79
C ALA A 242 -0.84 -9.85 9.10
N ILE A 243 -1.50 -8.82 9.63
CA ILE A 243 -2.92 -8.85 9.99
C ILE A 243 -3.84 -8.19 8.97
N GLY A 244 -3.29 -7.83 7.82
CA GLY A 244 -3.97 -7.27 6.64
C GLY A 244 -3.72 -5.79 6.43
N HIS A 245 -4.31 -5.28 5.34
CA HIS A 245 -4.30 -3.88 4.96
C HIS A 245 -5.72 -3.35 4.89
N THR A 246 -5.87 -2.05 4.94
CA THR A 246 -7.12 -1.35 4.69
C THR A 246 -6.90 -0.41 3.51
N PRO A 247 -7.55 -0.63 2.36
CA PRO A 247 -7.47 0.30 1.24
C PRO A 247 -8.11 1.64 1.61
N ASN A 248 -7.54 2.73 1.12
CA ASN A 248 -8.01 4.09 1.41
C ASN A 248 -9.11 4.46 0.41
N THR A 249 -10.28 3.82 0.55
CA THR A 249 -11.40 3.86 -0.40
C THR A 249 -12.70 4.43 0.18
N SER A 250 -12.72 4.85 1.43
CA SER A 250 -13.94 5.34 2.12
C SER A 250 -14.65 6.47 1.38
N LEU A 251 -13.91 7.35 0.69
CA LEU A 251 -14.47 8.44 -0.12
C LEU A 251 -15.31 7.96 -1.30
N PHE A 252 -15.13 6.72 -1.73
CA PHE A 252 -15.73 6.18 -2.96
C PHE A 252 -16.79 5.11 -2.67
N GLU A 253 -17.08 4.84 -1.37
CA GLU A 253 -18.12 3.90 -0.97
C GLU A 253 -19.48 4.31 -1.54
N GLY A 254 -20.19 3.32 -2.11
CA GLY A 254 -21.48 3.55 -2.78
C GLY A 254 -21.40 4.23 -4.15
N GLN A 255 -20.23 4.70 -4.59
CA GLN A 255 -20.04 5.35 -5.89
C GLN A 255 -19.26 4.49 -6.88
N LEU A 256 -18.32 3.67 -6.40
CA LEU A 256 -17.49 2.78 -7.22
C LEU A 256 -17.67 1.32 -6.81
N ALA A 257 -17.54 0.42 -7.77
CA ALA A 257 -17.52 -1.01 -7.51
C ALA A 257 -16.28 -1.39 -6.69
N MET A 258 -16.48 -2.19 -5.63
CA MET A 258 -15.42 -2.63 -4.72
C MET A 258 -15.51 -4.13 -4.45
N ARG A 259 -14.35 -4.75 -4.21
CA ARG A 259 -14.23 -6.13 -3.75
C ARG A 259 -13.29 -6.19 -2.54
N GLY A 260 -13.80 -6.64 -1.39
CA GLY A 260 -13.00 -6.66 -0.15
C GLY A 260 -12.51 -5.27 0.30
N GLY A 261 -13.22 -4.20 -0.06
CA GLY A 261 -12.85 -2.81 0.19
C GLY A 261 -11.94 -2.18 -0.86
N TYR A 262 -11.31 -2.96 -1.74
CA TYR A 262 -10.45 -2.48 -2.84
C TYR A 262 -11.30 -2.08 -4.05
N LEU A 263 -10.86 -1.03 -4.76
CA LEU A 263 -11.51 -0.61 -6.00
C LEU A 263 -11.34 -1.69 -7.07
N THR A 264 -12.44 -2.00 -7.77
CA THR A 264 -12.41 -2.95 -8.88
C THR A 264 -12.05 -2.21 -10.16
N VAL A 265 -11.05 -2.73 -10.89
CA VAL A 265 -10.64 -2.24 -12.21
C VAL A 265 -10.85 -3.31 -13.28
N ARG A 266 -10.90 -2.91 -14.55
CA ARG A 266 -11.21 -3.82 -15.67
C ARG A 266 -10.13 -4.87 -15.93
N SER A 267 -8.86 -4.58 -15.68
CA SER A 267 -7.70 -5.48 -15.95
C SER A 267 -7.66 -5.99 -17.40
N GLY A 268 -7.94 -5.12 -18.37
CA GLY A 268 -8.14 -5.49 -19.76
C GLY A 268 -6.85 -5.76 -20.53
N LEU A 269 -6.92 -6.68 -21.51
CA LEU A 269 -5.85 -6.90 -22.52
C LEU A 269 -5.88 -5.83 -23.62
N ASP A 270 -7.04 -5.21 -23.85
CA ASP A 270 -7.27 -4.25 -24.94
C ASP A 270 -7.16 -2.78 -24.47
N GLY A 271 -6.51 -2.53 -23.34
CA GLY A 271 -6.44 -1.23 -22.68
C GLY A 271 -7.50 -1.06 -21.60
N GLU A 272 -7.60 0.17 -21.04
CA GLU A 272 -8.50 0.51 -19.94
C GLU A 272 -8.32 -0.38 -18.68
N ALA A 273 -7.12 -0.93 -18.51
CA ALA A 273 -6.83 -1.86 -17.42
C ALA A 273 -7.08 -1.24 -16.03
N THR A 274 -6.98 0.07 -15.91
CA THR A 274 -7.16 0.83 -14.68
C THR A 274 -8.54 1.49 -14.54
N ALA A 275 -9.43 1.34 -15.55
CA ALA A 275 -10.76 1.91 -15.54
C ALA A 275 -11.63 1.27 -14.45
N THR A 276 -12.32 2.12 -13.68
CA THR A 276 -13.27 1.70 -12.64
C THR A 276 -14.67 1.50 -13.23
N SER A 277 -15.68 1.33 -12.36
CA SER A 277 -17.09 1.24 -12.77
C SER A 277 -17.68 2.55 -13.29
N VAL A 278 -17.03 3.69 -13.10
CA VAL A 278 -17.48 5.00 -13.57
C VAL A 278 -16.54 5.47 -14.69
N PRO A 279 -17.04 5.71 -15.93
CA PRO A 279 -16.24 6.21 -17.03
C PRO A 279 -15.51 7.51 -16.66
N GLY A 280 -14.21 7.61 -16.99
CA GLY A 280 -13.36 8.75 -16.64
C GLY A 280 -12.80 8.70 -15.23
N VAL A 281 -13.04 7.61 -14.47
CA VAL A 281 -12.42 7.37 -13.17
C VAL A 281 -11.54 6.12 -13.26
N PHE A 282 -10.28 6.28 -12.88
CA PHE A 282 -9.24 5.27 -12.93
C PHE A 282 -8.66 5.02 -11.54
N ALA A 283 -8.17 3.81 -11.26
CA ALA A 283 -7.54 3.50 -9.99
C ALA A 283 -6.19 2.81 -10.20
N ALA A 284 -5.19 3.20 -9.41
CA ALA A 284 -3.82 2.73 -9.55
C ALA A 284 -3.13 2.49 -8.20
N GLY A 285 -2.33 1.44 -8.13
CA GLY A 285 -1.59 1.04 -6.95
C GLY A 285 -2.44 0.30 -5.92
N ASP A 286 -2.00 0.36 -4.66
CA ASP A 286 -2.54 -0.46 -3.57
C ASP A 286 -4.03 -0.21 -3.26
N VAL A 287 -4.62 0.86 -3.76
CA VAL A 287 -6.07 1.10 -3.65
C VAL A 287 -6.89 0.07 -4.43
N ALA A 288 -6.32 -0.53 -5.47
CA ALA A 288 -6.90 -1.58 -6.31
C ALA A 288 -6.12 -2.91 -6.24
N ASP A 289 -4.81 -2.86 -5.95
CA ASP A 289 -3.95 -4.04 -5.85
C ASP A 289 -3.91 -4.58 -4.41
N HIS A 290 -4.65 -5.66 -4.17
CA HIS A 290 -4.63 -6.39 -2.90
C HIS A 290 -3.62 -7.55 -2.87
N VAL A 291 -2.91 -7.81 -3.98
CA VAL A 291 -2.04 -8.98 -4.18
C VAL A 291 -0.58 -8.62 -4.01
N TYR A 292 -0.06 -7.75 -4.87
CA TYR A 292 1.38 -7.46 -4.96
C TYR A 292 1.83 -6.38 -3.98
N ARG A 293 1.16 -5.23 -3.96
CA ARG A 293 1.45 -4.08 -3.06
C ARG A 293 2.93 -3.71 -3.03
N GLN A 294 3.51 -3.52 -4.21
CA GLN A 294 4.89 -3.11 -4.37
C GLN A 294 4.98 -1.68 -4.95
N ALA A 295 6.02 -0.93 -4.56
CA ALA A 295 6.25 0.41 -5.09
C ALA A 295 6.33 0.42 -6.62
N ILE A 296 7.04 -0.57 -7.19
CA ILE A 296 7.21 -0.69 -8.63
C ILE A 296 5.92 -1.06 -9.37
N THR A 297 5.09 -1.97 -8.82
CA THR A 297 3.79 -2.29 -9.42
C THR A 297 2.82 -1.12 -9.32
N SER A 298 2.86 -0.38 -8.21
CA SER A 298 2.10 0.86 -8.03
C SER A 298 2.51 1.92 -9.04
N ALA A 299 3.82 2.14 -9.26
CA ALA A 299 4.31 3.08 -10.27
C ALA A 299 3.90 2.66 -11.68
N GLY A 300 3.98 1.36 -12.01
CA GLY A 300 3.50 0.80 -13.28
C GLY A 300 2.01 1.01 -13.49
N ALA A 301 1.20 0.76 -12.45
CA ALA A 301 -0.24 1.02 -12.49
C ALA A 301 -0.56 2.51 -12.69
N GLY A 302 0.22 3.40 -12.06
CA GLY A 302 0.10 4.85 -12.25
C GLY A 302 0.36 5.28 -13.70
N CYS A 303 1.38 4.69 -14.33
CA CYS A 303 1.64 4.89 -15.76
C CYS A 303 0.44 4.47 -16.61
N MET A 304 -0.10 3.26 -16.38
CA MET A 304 -1.27 2.75 -17.10
C MET A 304 -2.49 3.66 -16.93
N ALA A 305 -2.74 4.12 -15.69
CA ALA A 305 -3.88 4.99 -15.39
C ALA A 305 -3.78 6.35 -16.11
N ALA A 306 -2.58 6.90 -16.23
CA ALA A 306 -2.37 8.14 -16.99
C ALA A 306 -2.65 7.95 -18.49
N LEU A 307 -2.22 6.81 -19.06
CA LEU A 307 -2.48 6.49 -20.47
C LEU A 307 -3.96 6.23 -20.75
N ASP A 308 -4.65 5.54 -19.82
CA ASP A 308 -6.08 5.30 -19.93
C ASP A 308 -6.88 6.62 -19.78
N ALA A 309 -6.48 7.48 -18.84
CA ALA A 309 -7.09 8.81 -18.67
C ALA A 309 -6.86 9.72 -19.88
N ASP A 310 -5.66 9.66 -20.49
CA ASP A 310 -5.34 10.42 -21.69
C ASP A 310 -6.27 10.04 -22.86
N ARG A 311 -6.41 8.75 -23.14
CA ARG A 311 -7.34 8.25 -24.16
C ARG A 311 -8.79 8.66 -23.90
N TYR A 312 -9.22 8.56 -22.64
CA TYR A 312 -10.57 9.00 -22.27
C TYR A 312 -10.78 10.50 -22.54
N LEU A 313 -9.82 11.35 -22.16
CA LEU A 313 -9.90 12.79 -22.40
C LEU A 313 -9.89 13.13 -23.89
N GLU A 314 -9.18 12.36 -24.73
CA GLU A 314 -9.23 12.50 -26.20
C GLU A 314 -10.65 12.26 -26.74
N THR A 315 -11.39 11.30 -26.17
CA THR A 315 -12.79 11.07 -26.58
C THR A 315 -13.70 12.26 -26.27
N LEU A 316 -13.40 13.02 -25.23
CA LEU A 316 -14.15 14.25 -24.88
C LEU A 316 -13.78 15.43 -25.78
N ASP A 317 -12.56 15.45 -26.33
CA ASP A 317 -12.07 16.51 -27.22
C ASP A 317 -12.56 16.34 -28.67
N THR A 318 -12.91 15.09 -29.05
CA THR A 318 -13.39 14.79 -30.40
C THR A 318 -14.90 15.10 -30.47
N PRO A 319 -15.37 16.09 -31.25
CA PRO A 319 -16.80 16.29 -31.43
C PRO A 319 -17.41 15.02 -32.00
N GLY A 320 -18.44 14.49 -31.34
CA GLY A 320 -19.10 13.27 -31.78
C GLY A 320 -19.47 13.33 -33.25
N HIS A 321 -19.02 12.36 -34.02
CA HIS A 321 -19.66 12.02 -35.28
C HIS A 321 -21.03 11.42 -34.87
N GLY A 322 -22.05 12.29 -34.84
CA GLY A 322 -23.44 11.95 -34.63
C GLY A 322 -24.02 11.15 -35.80
#